data_125349dadfe3991359e657d5269bd3b8
#
_entry.id   125349dadfe3991359e657d5269bd3b8
#
_cell.length_a   1.000
_cell.length_b   1.000
_cell.length_c   1.000
_cell.angle_alpha   90.00
_cell.angle_beta   90.00
_cell.angle_gamma   90.00
#
_symmetry.space_group_name_H-M   'P 1'
#
loop_
_entity.id
_entity.type
_entity.pdbx_description
1 polymer ?
#
loop_
_entity_poly.entity_id
_entity_poly.type
_entity_poly.pdbx_seq_one_letter_code
_entity_poly.pdbx_strand_id
1 'polypeptide(L)' 'MTTTEIYANYAVQINLHRVKKGMSIRDLASRTGVSPTTITGIEQGKGCSIDTLYKLCKELNFTLTLEIN' A
#
# COMPACT_ATOMS: atom_id res chain seq x y z
N MET A 1 -3.72 -11.88 -14.54
CA MET A 1 -2.91 -11.55 -13.34
C MET A 1 -3.43 -12.31 -12.15
N THR A 2 -2.56 -12.98 -11.41
CA THR A 2 -2.96 -13.72 -10.23
C THR A 2 -3.12 -12.78 -9.03
N THR A 3 -3.81 -13.24 -7.99
CA THR A 3 -3.95 -12.48 -6.74
C THR A 3 -2.59 -12.14 -6.12
N THR A 4 -1.66 -13.09 -6.16
CA THR A 4 -0.29 -12.88 -5.65
C THR A 4 0.43 -11.77 -6.41
N GLU A 5 0.29 -11.73 -7.73
CA GLU A 5 0.89 -10.69 -8.57
C GLU A 5 0.28 -9.31 -8.28
N ILE A 6 -1.02 -9.26 -8.03
CA ILE A 6 -1.73 -8.02 -7.67
C ILE A 6 -1.17 -7.48 -6.35
N TYR A 7 -1.04 -8.32 -5.34
CA TYR A 7 -0.53 -7.89 -4.04
C TYR A 7 0.95 -7.49 -4.12
N ALA A 8 1.75 -8.19 -4.91
CA ALA A 8 3.14 -7.83 -5.12
C ALA A 8 3.26 -6.45 -5.79
N ASN A 9 2.40 -6.16 -6.75
CA ASN A 9 2.37 -4.86 -7.42
C ASN A 9 2.00 -3.74 -6.44
N TYR A 10 0.99 -3.94 -5.59
CA TYR A 10 0.62 -2.96 -4.56
C TYR A 10 1.77 -2.73 -3.58
N ALA A 11 2.46 -3.81 -3.19
CA ALA A 11 3.59 -3.73 -2.27
C ALA A 11 4.66 -2.78 -2.80
N VAL A 12 5.04 -2.96 -4.06
CA VAL A 12 6.06 -2.13 -4.71
C VAL A 12 5.60 -0.67 -4.80
N GLN A 13 4.37 -0.42 -5.21
CA GLN A 13 3.85 0.93 -5.39
C GLN A 13 3.77 1.68 -4.06
N ILE A 14 3.24 1.03 -3.02
CA ILE A 14 3.10 1.67 -1.72
C ILE A 14 4.47 1.99 -1.13
N ASN A 15 5.39 1.04 -1.17
CA ASN A 15 6.76 1.25 -0.68
C ASN A 15 7.42 2.40 -1.44
N LEU A 16 7.38 2.39 -2.75
CA LEU A 16 8.02 3.40 -3.59
C LEU A 16 7.49 4.81 -3.27
N HIS A 17 6.17 4.97 -3.24
CA HIS A 17 5.57 6.28 -2.96
C HIS A 17 5.83 6.75 -1.54
N ARG A 18 5.80 5.84 -0.57
CA ARG A 18 6.10 6.18 0.81
C ARG A 18 7.54 6.69 0.96
N VAL A 19 8.50 5.96 0.40
CA VAL A 19 9.93 6.31 0.49
C VAL A 19 10.21 7.63 -0.23
N LYS A 20 9.61 7.83 -1.41
CA LYS A 20 9.76 9.08 -2.16
C LYS A 20 9.27 10.30 -1.39
N LYS A 21 8.26 10.14 -0.55
CA LYS A 21 7.73 11.22 0.28
C LYS A 21 8.49 11.37 1.60
N GLY A 22 9.50 10.56 1.83
CA GLY A 22 10.29 10.61 3.06
C GLY A 22 9.53 10.16 4.30
N MET A 23 8.50 9.35 4.13
CA MET A 23 7.65 8.88 5.24
C MET A 23 8.14 7.55 5.77
N SER A 24 8.19 7.43 7.10
CA SER A 24 8.39 6.14 7.74
C SER A 24 7.07 5.34 7.71
N ILE A 25 7.15 4.04 8.03
CA ILE A 25 5.96 3.22 8.23
C ILE A 25 5.06 3.85 9.31
N ARG A 26 5.66 4.33 10.41
CA ARG A 26 4.92 4.96 11.49
C ARG A 26 4.24 6.26 11.07
N ASP A 27 4.90 7.05 10.24
CA ASP A 27 4.31 8.28 9.70
C ASP A 27 3.06 7.96 8.89
N LEU A 28 3.16 6.99 8.00
CA LEU A 28 2.02 6.58 7.18
C LEU A 28 0.89 6.01 8.05
N ALA A 29 1.23 5.20 9.03
CA ALA A 29 0.25 4.64 9.97
C ALA A 29 -0.49 5.75 10.72
N SER A 30 0.23 6.72 11.24
CA SER A 30 -0.34 7.85 11.98
C SER A 30 -1.31 8.66 11.12
N ARG A 31 -0.97 8.87 9.85
CA ARG A 31 -1.80 9.68 8.96
C ARG A 31 -3.05 8.96 8.46
N THR A 32 -2.98 7.64 8.33
CA THR A 32 -4.06 6.86 7.74
C THR A 32 -4.94 6.15 8.75
N GLY A 33 -4.45 5.95 9.97
CA GLY A 33 -5.13 5.13 10.96
C GLY A 33 -4.93 3.63 10.74
N VAL A 34 -4.12 3.25 9.73
CA VAL A 34 -3.78 1.84 9.48
C VAL A 34 -2.59 1.46 10.36
N SER A 35 -2.63 0.29 11.00
CA SER A 35 -1.56 -0.10 11.92
C SER A 35 -0.22 -0.29 11.19
N PRO A 36 0.91 -0.02 11.87
CA PRO A 36 2.24 -0.23 11.27
C PRO A 36 2.45 -1.69 10.84
N THR A 37 1.96 -2.65 11.61
CA THR A 37 2.06 -4.07 11.27
C THR A 37 1.34 -4.38 9.98
N THR A 38 0.15 -3.80 9.77
CA THR A 38 -0.61 -3.97 8.54
C THR A 38 0.14 -3.39 7.34
N ILE A 39 0.69 -2.18 7.48
CA ILE A 39 1.45 -1.54 6.39
C ILE A 39 2.68 -2.37 6.05
N THR A 40 3.43 -2.83 7.05
CA THR A 40 4.58 -3.69 6.83
C THR A 40 4.19 -4.96 6.07
N GLY A 41 3.08 -5.59 6.46
CA GLY A 41 2.57 -6.77 5.77
C GLY A 41 2.24 -6.49 4.32
N ILE A 42 1.59 -5.37 4.03
CA ILE A 42 1.24 -4.98 2.66
C ILE A 42 2.50 -4.78 1.83
N GLU A 43 3.51 -4.12 2.37
CA GLU A 43 4.78 -3.90 1.66
C GLU A 43 5.58 -5.18 1.46
N GLN A 44 5.26 -6.23 2.20
CA GLN A 44 5.81 -7.57 2.03
C GLN A 44 5.00 -8.44 1.06
N GLY A 45 3.96 -7.89 0.46
CA GLY A 45 3.14 -8.60 -0.52
C GLY A 45 1.93 -9.31 0.05
N LYS A 46 1.60 -9.07 1.31
CA LYS A 46 0.39 -9.65 1.91
C LYS A 46 -0.85 -8.88 1.46
N GLY A 47 -1.97 -9.58 1.35
CA GLY A 47 -3.22 -8.96 0.98
C GLY A 47 -3.79 -8.06 2.07
N CYS A 48 -4.70 -7.19 1.67
CA CYS A 48 -5.42 -6.32 2.58
C CYS A 48 -6.82 -6.03 2.02
N SER A 49 -7.66 -5.39 2.82
CA SER A 49 -8.98 -4.97 2.35
C SER A 49 -8.85 -3.81 1.36
N ILE A 50 -9.84 -3.66 0.50
CA ILE A 50 -9.92 -2.54 -0.44
C ILE A 50 -9.94 -1.21 0.33
N ASP A 51 -10.65 -1.16 1.45
CA ASP A 51 -10.73 0.04 2.28
C ASP A 51 -9.35 0.46 2.80
N THR A 52 -8.57 -0.48 3.31
CA THR A 52 -7.20 -0.22 3.77
C THR A 52 -6.33 0.28 2.63
N LEU A 53 -6.39 -0.39 1.49
CA LEU A 53 -5.61 -0.01 0.31
C LEU A 53 -5.97 1.39 -0.16
N TYR A 54 -7.25 1.72 -0.19
CA TYR A 54 -7.73 3.05 -0.57
C TYR A 54 -7.16 4.14 0.34
N LYS A 55 -7.17 3.91 1.66
CA LYS A 55 -6.62 4.86 2.62
C LYS A 55 -5.14 5.14 2.38
N LEU A 56 -4.36 4.10 2.12
CA LEU A 56 -2.94 4.24 1.85
C LEU A 56 -2.68 4.99 0.55
N CYS A 57 -3.38 4.62 -0.51
CA CYS A 57 -3.23 5.26 -1.82
C CYS A 57 -3.62 6.73 -1.77
N LYS A 58 -4.70 7.05 -1.04
CA LYS A 58 -5.15 8.43 -0.89
C LYS A 58 -4.11 9.28 -0.17
N GLU A 59 -3.55 8.78 0.92
CA GLU A 59 -2.53 9.50 1.66
C GLU A 59 -1.26 9.70 0.83
N LEU A 60 -0.87 8.70 0.07
CA LEU A 60 0.31 8.74 -0.78
C LEU A 60 0.06 9.44 -2.13
N ASN A 61 -1.18 9.83 -2.36
CA ASN A 61 -1.62 10.60 -3.53
C ASN A 61 -1.27 9.91 -4.86
N PHE A 62 -1.63 8.64 -4.99
CA PHE A 62 -1.52 7.93 -6.27
C PHE A 62 -2.72 7.01 -6.49
N THR A 63 -2.94 6.67 -7.74
CA THR A 63 -4.01 5.78 -8.15
C THR A 63 -3.43 4.46 -8.61
N LEU A 64 -3.98 3.36 -8.09
CA LEU A 64 -3.61 2.03 -8.56
C LEU A 64 -4.49 1.66 -9.75
N THR A 65 -3.85 1.22 -10.81
CA THR A 65 -4.53 0.71 -11.99
C THR A 65 -4.35 -0.80 -12.03
N LEU A 66 -5.46 -1.52 -12.07
CA LEU A 66 -5.46 -2.96 -12.25
C LEU A 66 -5.85 -3.27 -13.67
N GLU A 67 -4.99 -4.01 -14.36
CA GLU A 67 -5.35 -4.62 -15.63
C GLU A 67 -5.73 -6.07 -15.35
N ILE A 68 -7.00 -6.37 -15.55
CA ILE A 68 -7.52 -7.72 -15.39
C ILE A 68 -7.81 -8.27 -16.77
N ASN A 69 -7.09 -9.30 -17.13
CA ASN A 69 -7.33 -10.02 -18.38
C ASN A 69 -8.25 -11.20 -18.17
#